data_36ee98b2d6131c3c31876945fdbf1615
#
_entry.id   36ee98b2d6131c3c31876945fdbf1615
#
_cell.length_a   1.000
_cell.length_b   1.000
_cell.length_c   1.000
_cell.angle_alpha   90.00
_cell.angle_beta   90.00
_cell.angle_gamma   90.00
#
_symmetry.space_group_name_H-M   'P 1'
#
loop_
_entity.id
_entity.type
_entity.pdbx_description
1 polymer ?
#
loop_
_entity_poly.entity_id
_entity_poly.type
_entity_poly.pdbx_seq_one_letter_code
_entity_poly.pdbx_strand_id
1 'polypeptide(L)'
;MIKVGVFYPQSNKFDWDYYMNKHTPMLKKLMGPALKKVDIEKGIAGGAPGTAATYQTVCTLHFDSVEAFQAALAPHAGEIMGDIANYTDAQPIIQIGEVKM
;
A
#
# COMPACT_ATOMS: atom_id res chain seq x y z
N MET A 1 -6.60 -11.24 -12.50
CA MET A 1 -5.71 -10.23 -11.88
C MET A 1 -6.49 -9.36 -10.92
N ILE A 2 -5.99 -9.20 -9.73
CA ILE A 2 -6.56 -8.31 -8.72
C ILE A 2 -5.56 -7.22 -8.34
N LYS A 3 -6.07 -6.13 -7.78
CA LYS A 3 -5.27 -5.07 -7.19
C LYS A 3 -5.66 -4.92 -5.73
N VAL A 4 -4.66 -4.78 -4.87
CA VAL A 4 -4.87 -4.44 -3.46
C VAL A 4 -4.46 -2.99 -3.29
N GLY A 5 -5.42 -2.12 -3.06
CA GLY A 5 -5.16 -0.70 -2.81
C GLY A 5 -4.97 -0.45 -1.33
N VAL A 6 -3.88 0.19 -0.97
CA VAL A 6 -3.59 0.60 0.41
C VAL A 6 -3.58 2.12 0.42
N PHE A 7 -4.62 2.71 1.00
CA PHE A 7 -4.88 4.15 0.96
C PHE A 7 -4.56 4.76 2.31
N TYR A 8 -3.61 5.69 2.35
CA TYR A 8 -3.23 6.37 3.59
C TYR A 8 -3.88 7.75 3.64
N PRO A 9 -4.89 7.96 4.52
CA PRO A 9 -5.49 9.29 4.68
C PRO A 9 -4.46 10.31 5.13
N GLN A 10 -4.77 11.58 4.96
CA GLN A 10 -3.91 12.67 5.44
C GLN A 10 -3.68 12.52 6.95
N SER A 11 -2.44 12.78 7.38
CA SER A 11 -2.04 12.68 8.78
C SER A 11 -0.87 13.62 9.05
N ASN A 12 -0.39 13.61 10.28
CA ASN A 12 0.70 14.51 10.70
C ASN A 12 2.08 13.95 10.38
N LYS A 13 2.18 12.65 10.07
CA LYS A 13 3.47 12.01 9.85
C LYS A 13 3.39 11.03 8.69
N PHE A 14 4.32 11.15 7.75
CA PHE A 14 4.60 10.12 6.78
C PHE A 14 6.07 10.22 6.38
N ASP A 15 6.87 9.27 6.86
CA ASP A 15 8.31 9.21 6.60
C ASP A 15 8.56 8.50 5.27
N TRP A 16 8.67 9.27 4.20
CA TRP A 16 8.86 8.74 2.84
C TRP A 16 10.18 7.98 2.68
N ASP A 17 11.25 8.42 3.35
CA ASP A 17 12.52 7.72 3.26
C ASP A 17 12.43 6.32 3.85
N TYR A 18 11.83 6.20 5.03
CA TYR A 18 11.61 4.90 5.64
C TYR A 18 10.70 4.02 4.79
N TYR A 19 9.58 4.60 4.31
CA TYR A 19 8.59 3.87 3.54
C TYR A 19 9.18 3.29 2.25
N MET A 20 9.94 4.10 1.51
CA MET A 20 10.51 3.67 0.23
C MET A 20 11.75 2.79 0.38
N ASN A 21 12.57 3.03 1.41
CA ASN A 21 13.88 2.37 1.53
C ASN A 21 13.90 1.21 2.51
N LYS A 22 12.89 1.07 3.36
CA LYS A 22 12.82 0.02 4.37
C LYS A 22 11.52 -0.78 4.30
N HIS A 23 10.36 -0.13 4.39
CA HIS A 23 9.07 -0.84 4.40
C HIS A 23 8.79 -1.53 3.07
N THR A 24 8.89 -0.82 1.97
CA THR A 24 8.56 -1.36 0.65
C THR A 24 9.49 -2.50 0.23
N PRO A 25 10.82 -2.40 0.39
CA PRO A 25 11.69 -3.54 0.12
C PRO A 25 11.38 -4.77 0.99
N MET A 26 11.06 -4.55 2.27
CA MET A 26 10.64 -5.64 3.16
C MET A 26 9.37 -6.31 2.64
N LEU A 27 8.36 -5.52 2.28
CA LEU A 27 7.11 -6.02 1.73
C LEU A 27 7.35 -6.89 0.49
N LYS A 28 8.15 -6.41 -0.45
CA LYS A 28 8.47 -7.15 -1.67
C LYS A 28 9.15 -8.47 -1.37
N LYS A 29 10.10 -8.47 -0.43
CA LYS A 29 10.83 -9.67 -0.05
C LYS A 29 9.90 -10.70 0.60
N LEU A 30 9.07 -10.26 1.53
CA LEU A 30 8.18 -11.16 2.27
C LEU A 30 7.07 -11.74 1.39
N MET A 31 6.51 -10.92 0.51
CA MET A 31 5.45 -11.37 -0.40
C MET A 31 5.97 -12.23 -1.55
N GLY A 32 7.22 -12.04 -1.93
CA GLY A 32 7.88 -12.89 -2.92
C GLY A 32 7.27 -12.80 -4.31
N PRO A 33 7.41 -13.88 -5.11
CA PRO A 33 7.01 -13.86 -6.52
C PRO A 33 5.50 -13.77 -6.75
N ALA A 34 4.67 -13.99 -5.74
CA ALA A 34 3.22 -13.79 -5.85
C ALA A 34 2.86 -12.33 -6.11
N LEU A 35 3.66 -11.40 -5.61
CA LEU A 35 3.50 -9.98 -5.84
C LEU A 35 4.05 -9.63 -7.23
N LYS A 36 3.16 -9.32 -8.18
CA LYS A 36 3.53 -9.11 -9.57
C LYS A 36 4.01 -7.70 -9.86
N LYS A 37 3.45 -6.70 -9.16
CA LYS A 37 3.78 -5.30 -9.38
C LYS A 37 3.43 -4.47 -8.16
N VAL A 38 4.21 -3.43 -7.90
CA VAL A 38 3.93 -2.43 -6.86
C VAL A 38 3.96 -1.06 -7.50
N ASP A 39 2.89 -0.30 -7.31
CA ASP A 39 2.84 1.12 -7.67
C ASP A 39 2.65 1.92 -6.38
N ILE A 40 3.44 2.96 -6.22
CA ILE A 40 3.33 3.86 -5.08
C ILE A 40 3.21 5.28 -5.61
N GLU A 41 2.20 6.00 -5.12
CA GLU A 41 1.99 7.39 -5.51
C GLU A 41 1.83 8.28 -4.28
N LYS A 42 2.33 9.50 -4.41
CA LYS A 42 2.13 10.56 -3.42
C LYS A 42 0.97 11.43 -3.88
N GLY A 43 0.00 11.65 -3.00
CA GLY A 43 -1.12 12.54 -3.31
C GLY A 43 -0.65 13.96 -3.53
N ILE A 44 -1.10 14.58 -4.64
CA ILE A 44 -0.73 15.94 -5.00
C ILE A 44 -1.91 16.88 -4.79
N ALA A 45 -3.11 16.48 -5.26
CA ALA A 45 -4.30 17.34 -5.25
C ALA A 45 -5.54 16.47 -5.40
N GLY A 46 -6.70 17.03 -5.05
CA GLY A 46 -7.98 16.40 -5.36
C GLY A 46 -8.36 16.62 -6.81
N GLY A 47 -9.43 15.97 -7.26
CA GLY A 47 -9.88 16.06 -8.64
C GLY A 47 -10.48 17.42 -8.99
N ALA A 48 -11.12 18.10 -8.03
CA ALA A 48 -11.65 19.43 -8.25
C ALA A 48 -10.58 20.50 -8.03
N PRO A 49 -10.60 21.60 -8.82
CA PRO A 49 -9.62 22.67 -8.65
C PRO A 49 -9.58 23.20 -7.22
N GLY A 50 -8.38 23.38 -6.68
CA GLY A 50 -8.17 23.94 -5.35
C GLY A 50 -8.41 22.99 -4.20
N THR A 51 -8.67 21.69 -4.46
CA THR A 51 -8.88 20.71 -3.40
C THR A 51 -7.59 19.96 -3.09
N ALA A 52 -7.46 19.53 -1.83
CA ALA A 52 -6.35 18.70 -1.40
C ALA A 52 -6.56 17.24 -1.79
N ALA A 53 -5.49 16.48 -1.93
CA ALA A 53 -5.58 15.04 -2.12
C ALA A 53 -6.27 14.40 -0.90
N THR A 54 -7.20 13.49 -1.16
CA THR A 54 -7.88 12.74 -0.10
C THR A 54 -6.90 11.85 0.66
N TYR A 55 -5.99 11.22 -0.09
CA TYR A 55 -4.98 10.33 0.48
C TYR A 55 -3.59 10.89 0.21
N GLN A 56 -2.74 10.88 1.25
CA GLN A 56 -1.37 11.35 1.08
C GLN A 56 -0.51 10.34 0.34
N THR A 57 -0.84 9.06 0.44
CA THR A 57 -0.11 7.98 -0.21
C THR A 57 -1.09 6.91 -0.65
N VAL A 58 -0.88 6.35 -1.85
CA VAL A 58 -1.62 5.18 -2.32
C VAL A 58 -0.59 4.15 -2.79
N CYS A 59 -0.68 2.96 -2.22
CA CYS A 59 0.12 1.81 -2.64
C CYS A 59 -0.79 0.81 -3.32
N THR A 60 -0.46 0.40 -4.55
CA THR A 60 -1.24 -0.58 -5.29
C THR A 60 -0.39 -1.83 -5.51
N LEU A 61 -0.88 -2.95 -5.02
CA LEU A 61 -0.22 -4.25 -5.15
C LEU A 61 -0.99 -5.11 -6.13
N HIS A 62 -0.29 -5.79 -7.04
CA HIS A 62 -0.92 -6.62 -8.08
C HIS A 62 -0.63 -8.09 -7.80
N PHE A 63 -1.70 -8.89 -7.80
CA PHE A 63 -1.64 -10.35 -7.63
C PHE A 63 -2.51 -11.05 -8.67
N ASP A 64 -2.27 -12.34 -8.90
CA ASP A 64 -3.09 -13.12 -9.84
C ASP A 64 -4.52 -13.35 -9.32
N SER A 65 -4.66 -13.49 -7.99
CA SER A 65 -5.96 -13.78 -7.36
C SER A 65 -5.97 -13.33 -5.91
N VAL A 66 -7.17 -13.29 -5.33
CA VAL A 66 -7.33 -13.00 -3.89
C VAL A 66 -6.62 -14.07 -3.06
N GLU A 67 -6.72 -15.33 -3.46
CA GLU A 67 -6.09 -16.45 -2.77
C GLU A 67 -4.57 -16.31 -2.77
N ALA A 68 -3.98 -15.89 -3.89
CA ALA A 68 -2.54 -15.65 -4.00
C ALA A 68 -2.10 -14.53 -3.05
N PHE A 69 -2.88 -13.45 -2.97
CA PHE A 69 -2.62 -12.36 -2.04
C PHE A 69 -2.68 -12.83 -0.59
N GLN A 70 -3.76 -13.54 -0.23
CA GLN A 70 -3.95 -14.02 1.13
C GLN A 70 -2.85 -14.99 1.56
N ALA A 71 -2.46 -15.90 0.67
CA ALA A 71 -1.39 -16.86 0.94
C ALA A 71 -0.04 -16.16 1.12
N ALA A 72 0.23 -15.11 0.34
CA ALA A 72 1.48 -14.35 0.46
C ALA A 72 1.52 -13.50 1.74
N LEU A 73 0.38 -12.93 2.14
CA LEU A 73 0.29 -12.04 3.28
C LEU A 73 0.26 -12.79 4.62
N ALA A 74 -0.51 -13.88 4.71
CA ALA A 74 -0.84 -14.51 5.99
C ALA A 74 0.38 -14.82 6.88
N PRO A 75 1.49 -15.39 6.36
CA PRO A 75 2.66 -15.68 7.20
C PRO A 75 3.37 -14.43 7.74
N HIS A 76 3.14 -13.28 7.12
CA HIS A 76 3.90 -12.05 7.37
C HIS A 76 3.04 -10.86 7.78
N ALA A 77 1.73 -11.06 7.96
CA ALA A 77 0.80 -9.97 8.24
C ALA A 77 1.22 -9.16 9.48
N GLY A 78 1.60 -9.84 10.55
CA GLY A 78 2.02 -9.17 11.79
C GLY A 78 3.23 -8.28 11.60
N GLU A 79 4.24 -8.76 10.86
CA GLU A 79 5.46 -8.02 10.59
C GLU A 79 5.19 -6.81 9.70
N ILE A 80 4.42 -7.00 8.63
CA ILE A 80 4.10 -5.93 7.68
C ILE A 80 3.25 -4.87 8.35
N MET A 81 2.17 -5.25 9.02
CA MET A 81 1.27 -4.31 9.68
C MET A 81 1.92 -3.62 10.87
N GLY A 82 2.77 -4.33 11.60
CA GLY A 82 3.49 -3.77 12.73
C GLY A 82 4.52 -2.71 12.36
N ASP A 83 5.00 -2.75 11.12
CA ASP A 83 5.99 -1.78 10.64
C ASP A 83 5.37 -0.40 10.29
N ILE A 84 4.05 -0.34 10.12
CA ILE A 84 3.36 0.90 9.71
C ILE A 84 3.64 2.04 10.68
N ALA A 85 3.60 1.78 11.98
CA ALA A 85 3.84 2.81 12.98
C ALA A 85 5.24 3.43 12.90
N ASN A 86 6.19 2.77 12.24
CA ASN A 86 7.54 3.28 12.08
C ASN A 86 7.63 4.41 11.04
N TYR A 87 6.66 4.54 10.14
CA TYR A 87 6.70 5.58 9.13
C TYR A 87 5.47 6.50 9.12
N THR A 88 4.36 6.12 9.73
CA THR A 88 3.16 6.97 9.72
C THR A 88 2.28 6.77 10.94
N ASP A 89 1.52 7.81 11.27
CA ASP A 89 0.44 7.75 12.25
C ASP A 89 -0.93 7.55 11.59
N ALA A 90 -0.98 7.48 10.26
CA ALA A 90 -2.23 7.22 9.53
C ALA A 90 -2.63 5.75 9.66
N GLN A 91 -3.95 5.53 9.67
CA GLN A 91 -4.52 4.19 9.58
C GLN A 91 -4.85 3.91 8.11
N PRO A 92 -4.14 3.00 7.43
CA PRO A 92 -4.43 2.73 6.03
C PRO A 92 -5.79 2.06 5.86
N ILE A 93 -6.44 2.39 4.74
CA ILE A 93 -7.68 1.76 4.31
C ILE A 93 -7.32 0.82 3.17
N ILE A 94 -7.73 -0.44 3.26
CA ILE A 94 -7.36 -1.46 2.29
C ILE A 94 -8.59 -1.91 1.53
N GLN A 95 -8.46 -1.97 0.20
CA GLN A 95 -9.51 -2.49 -0.67
C GLN A 95 -8.92 -3.45 -1.70
N ILE A 96 -9.59 -4.58 -1.88
CA ILE A 96 -9.22 -5.55 -2.92
C ILE A 96 -10.19 -5.36 -4.07
N GLY A 97 -9.67 -5.17 -5.28
CA GLY A 97 -10.46 -4.98 -6.47
C GLY A 97 -10.08 -5.95 -7.58
N GLU A 98 -11.05 -6.32 -8.39
CA GLU A 98 -10.82 -7.13 -9.59
C GLU A 98 -10.56 -6.20 -10.77
N VAL A 99 -9.48 -6.47 -11.51
CA VAL A 99 -9.14 -5.68 -12.69
C VAL A 99 -10.15 -5.98 -13.78
N LYS A 100 -10.86 -4.97 -14.27
CA LYS A 100 -11.85 -5.10 -15.33
C LYS A 100 -11.33 -4.63 -16.70
N MET A 101 -10.24 -3.86 -16.68
CA MET A 101 -9.71 -3.33 -17.94
C MET A 101 -8.19 -3.16 -17.86
#